data_72551722b0cd44b3ddd45d255a08453d
#
_entry.id   72551722b0cd44b3ddd45d255a08453d
#
_cell.length_a   1.000
_cell.length_b   1.000
_cell.length_c   1.000
_cell.angle_alpha   90.00
_cell.angle_beta   90.00
_cell.angle_gamma   90.00
#
_symmetry.space_group_name_H-M   'P 1'
#
loop_
_entity.id
_entity.type
_entity.pdbx_description
1 polymer ?
#
loop_
_entity_poly.entity_id
_entity_poly.type
_entity_poly.pdbx_seq_one_letter_code
_entity_poly.pdbx_strand_id
1 'polypeptide(L)'
;MRVRERLQEAISRVSEVVRGKDEVIRLSFCCLLAKGHLLLEDLPGTGKTTLAMAMARVMGCSFARIQFTSDLLPADVLGTLIYHPAEGRFVFRRGPIFHHLILADEINRASPKAQSALLEAMGEGQVSVEGVIEPLPQPFFVIATQNPHEFYGTFPLPESQLDRFTMSLEMGYPPRDVEKEILERDVQGELKEVKAVLGPQEILEMQRDVHRVFLHEDVNEHVMKLTERTRTSRELRYGVSTRAAQAIVACAKAWAFIEGRDYVIPEDVGRVFIPVVIHRLGFRQEMERRSKEAFLKEMLKGVPFPD
;
A
#
# COMPACT_ATOMS: atom_id res chain seq x y z
N MET A 1 -21.82 -12.64 5.32
CA MET A 1 -22.66 -11.45 5.04
C MET A 1 -22.24 -10.28 5.91
N ARG A 2 -22.36 -10.34 7.24
CA ARG A 2 -22.01 -9.25 8.17
C ARG A 2 -20.60 -8.61 7.98
N VAL A 3 -19.57 -9.40 7.71
CA VAL A 3 -18.17 -8.92 7.62
C VAL A 3 -17.96 -8.02 6.40
N ARG A 4 -18.54 -8.39 5.24
CA ARG A 4 -18.47 -7.59 4.01
C ARG A 4 -19.26 -6.28 4.11
N GLU A 5 -20.42 -6.31 4.76
CA GLU A 5 -21.22 -5.10 5.01
C GLU A 5 -20.43 -4.10 5.87
N ARG A 6 -19.75 -4.58 6.90
CA ARG A 6 -18.87 -3.73 7.74
C ARG A 6 -17.66 -3.19 6.99
N LEU A 7 -17.11 -3.97 6.05
CA LEU A 7 -16.05 -3.48 5.16
C LEU A 7 -16.56 -2.35 4.27
N GLN A 8 -17.75 -2.47 3.68
CA GLN A 8 -18.35 -1.40 2.87
C GLN A 8 -18.65 -0.16 3.73
N GLU A 9 -19.12 -0.34 4.96
CA GLU A 9 -19.30 0.76 5.90
C GLU A 9 -17.96 1.43 6.22
N ALA A 10 -16.90 0.66 6.45
CA ALA A 10 -15.56 1.19 6.72
C ALA A 10 -15.04 2.02 5.53
N ILE A 11 -15.19 1.52 4.30
CA ILE A 11 -14.82 2.24 3.07
C ILE A 11 -15.63 3.54 2.97
N SER A 12 -16.94 3.49 3.18
CA SER A 12 -17.82 4.67 3.14
C SER A 12 -17.40 5.73 4.16
N ARG A 13 -17.10 5.33 5.39
CA ARG A 13 -16.63 6.25 6.44
C ARG A 13 -15.31 6.94 6.10
N VAL A 14 -14.40 6.23 5.44
CA VAL A 14 -13.16 6.86 4.94
C VAL A 14 -13.49 7.84 3.80
N SER A 15 -14.40 7.50 2.89
CA SER A 15 -14.83 8.38 1.77
C SER A 15 -15.53 9.65 2.26
N GLU A 16 -16.21 9.63 3.39
CA GLU A 16 -16.81 10.81 4.02
C GLU A 16 -15.77 11.86 4.41
N VAL A 17 -14.59 11.43 4.84
CA VAL A 17 -13.47 12.31 5.26
C VAL A 17 -12.54 12.62 4.09
N VAL A 18 -12.18 11.61 3.29
CA VAL A 18 -11.26 11.73 2.13
C VAL A 18 -12.08 11.79 0.85
N ARG A 19 -12.73 12.93 0.61
CA ARG A 19 -13.69 13.09 -0.49
C ARG A 19 -13.06 13.07 -1.87
N GLY A 20 -13.80 12.51 -2.84
CA GLY A 20 -13.41 12.45 -4.25
C GLY A 20 -12.25 11.52 -4.55
N LYS A 21 -11.98 10.56 -3.64
CA LYS A 21 -10.89 9.58 -3.75
C LYS A 21 -11.36 8.14 -3.58
N ASP A 22 -12.61 7.85 -3.93
CA ASP A 22 -13.24 6.55 -3.67
C ASP A 22 -12.46 5.38 -4.26
N GLU A 23 -11.91 5.52 -5.47
CA GLU A 23 -11.11 4.48 -6.10
C GLU A 23 -9.80 4.22 -5.33
N VAL A 24 -9.09 5.29 -4.93
CA VAL A 24 -7.85 5.18 -4.15
C VAL A 24 -8.13 4.54 -2.80
N ILE A 25 -9.22 4.90 -2.14
CA ILE A 25 -9.65 4.31 -0.86
C ILE A 25 -9.91 2.82 -1.03
N ARG A 26 -10.71 2.41 -2.03
CA ARG A 26 -11.02 1.01 -2.31
C ARG A 26 -9.78 0.19 -2.64
N LEU A 27 -8.86 0.74 -3.46
CA LEU A 27 -7.58 0.09 -3.78
C LEU A 27 -6.65 0.02 -2.56
N SER A 28 -6.70 0.99 -1.64
CA SER A 28 -5.94 0.94 -0.38
C SER A 28 -6.43 -0.18 0.53
N PHE A 29 -7.77 -0.36 0.66
CA PHE A 29 -8.35 -1.51 1.35
C PHE A 29 -8.04 -2.83 0.63
N CYS A 30 -8.08 -2.85 -0.70
CA CYS A 30 -7.69 -4.00 -1.50
C CYS A 30 -6.24 -4.42 -1.21
N CYS A 31 -5.32 -3.47 -1.18
CA CYS A 31 -3.91 -3.69 -0.86
C CYS A 31 -3.74 -4.27 0.57
N LEU A 32 -4.42 -3.70 1.56
CA LEU A 32 -4.44 -4.20 2.94
C LEU A 32 -4.96 -5.64 3.02
N LEU A 33 -6.09 -5.92 2.36
CA LEU A 33 -6.72 -7.25 2.39
C LEU A 33 -5.90 -8.31 1.64
N ALA A 34 -5.12 -7.89 0.64
CA ALA A 34 -4.11 -8.71 -0.03
C ALA A 34 -2.84 -8.94 0.81
N LYS A 35 -2.79 -8.47 2.07
CA LYS A 35 -1.61 -8.47 2.95
C LYS A 35 -0.41 -7.74 2.36
N GLY A 36 -0.67 -6.71 1.56
CA GLY A 36 0.35 -5.92 0.90
C GLY A 36 0.66 -4.62 1.64
N HIS A 37 1.56 -3.83 1.06
CA HIS A 37 1.91 -2.48 1.48
C HIS A 37 1.74 -1.51 0.31
N LEU A 38 1.43 -0.26 0.60
CA LEU A 38 1.04 0.74 -0.37
C LEU A 38 2.11 1.83 -0.53
N LEU A 39 2.43 2.17 -1.78
CA LEU A 39 3.23 3.34 -2.13
C LEU A 39 2.30 4.42 -2.71
N LEU A 40 2.32 5.62 -2.16
CA LEU A 40 1.63 6.79 -2.68
C LEU A 40 2.64 7.73 -3.32
N GLU A 41 2.59 7.85 -4.64
CA GLU A 41 3.46 8.73 -5.42
C GLU A 41 2.68 9.99 -5.78
N ASP A 42 2.95 11.11 -5.09
CA ASP A 42 2.14 12.31 -5.29
C ASP A 42 2.78 13.57 -4.72
N LEU A 43 2.26 14.71 -5.17
CA LEU A 43 2.60 16.03 -4.64
C LEU A 43 2.23 16.17 -3.15
N PRO A 44 2.85 17.08 -2.41
CA PRO A 44 2.45 17.43 -1.05
C PRO A 44 1.01 17.99 -1.02
N GLY A 45 0.29 17.78 0.10
CA GLY A 45 -1.02 18.40 0.32
C GLY A 45 -2.22 17.69 -0.31
N THR A 46 -2.06 16.51 -0.92
CA THR A 46 -3.14 15.75 -1.58
C THR A 46 -3.99 14.88 -0.64
N GLY A 47 -3.75 14.94 0.69
CA GLY A 47 -4.57 14.21 1.67
C GLY A 47 -4.05 12.81 2.05
N LYS A 48 -2.79 12.47 1.74
CA LYS A 48 -2.18 11.15 2.06
C LYS A 48 -2.23 10.84 3.55
N THR A 49 -1.90 11.80 4.41
CA THR A 49 -1.95 11.64 5.87
C THR A 49 -3.38 11.44 6.35
N THR A 50 -4.34 12.18 5.78
CA THR A 50 -5.77 12.05 6.10
C THR A 50 -6.27 10.64 5.77
N LEU A 51 -5.92 10.11 4.59
CA LEU A 51 -6.26 8.74 4.19
C LEU A 51 -5.72 7.71 5.20
N ALA A 52 -4.43 7.77 5.51
CA ALA A 52 -3.80 6.81 6.42
C ALA A 52 -4.43 6.86 7.83
N MET A 53 -4.67 8.06 8.36
CA MET A 53 -5.30 8.24 9.68
C MET A 53 -6.77 7.80 9.68
N ALA A 54 -7.55 8.12 8.65
CA ALA A 54 -8.94 7.70 8.52
C ALA A 54 -9.05 6.17 8.45
N MET A 55 -8.19 5.53 7.64
CA MET A 55 -8.11 4.06 7.58
C MET A 55 -7.78 3.46 8.95
N ALA A 56 -6.75 3.96 9.64
CA ALA A 56 -6.36 3.44 10.95
C ALA A 56 -7.51 3.54 11.96
N ARG A 57 -8.20 4.69 12.00
CA ARG A 57 -9.33 4.92 12.93
C ARG A 57 -10.50 4.01 12.65
N VAL A 58 -10.94 3.92 11.39
CA VAL A 58 -12.10 3.10 11.02
C VAL A 58 -11.85 1.61 11.26
N MET A 59 -10.58 1.19 11.19
CA MET A 59 -10.13 -0.17 11.46
C MET A 59 -9.84 -0.46 12.94
N GLY A 60 -9.96 0.52 13.83
CA GLY A 60 -9.57 0.35 15.23
C GLY A 60 -8.10 -0.04 15.43
N CYS A 61 -7.24 0.33 14.48
CA CYS A 61 -5.82 -0.02 14.45
C CYS A 61 -4.97 1.09 15.06
N SER A 62 -3.90 0.72 15.77
CA SER A 62 -2.89 1.68 16.21
C SER A 62 -2.16 2.26 15.00
N PHE A 63 -1.84 3.56 15.08
CA PHE A 63 -1.25 4.35 13.99
C PHE A 63 0.02 5.05 14.45
N ALA A 64 1.04 5.06 13.58
CA ALA A 64 2.19 5.93 13.73
C ALA A 64 2.54 6.59 12.39
N ARG A 65 2.95 7.86 12.45
CA ARG A 65 3.57 8.57 11.33
C ARG A 65 5.06 8.67 11.60
N ILE A 66 5.85 8.25 10.62
CA ILE A 66 7.31 8.38 10.62
C ILE A 66 7.66 9.32 9.48
N GLN A 67 8.16 10.51 9.80
CA GLN A 67 8.66 11.45 8.80
C GLN A 67 10.10 11.05 8.45
N PHE A 68 10.33 10.68 7.23
CA PHE A 68 11.65 10.30 6.73
C PHE A 68 12.45 11.55 6.39
N THR A 69 13.56 11.77 7.10
CA THR A 69 14.49 12.88 6.93
C THR A 69 15.91 12.35 6.73
N SER A 70 16.80 13.17 6.21
CA SER A 70 18.19 12.76 5.90
C SER A 70 18.99 12.28 7.12
N ASP A 71 18.61 12.73 8.31
CA ASP A 71 19.23 12.40 9.60
C ASP A 71 18.56 11.23 10.34
N LEU A 72 17.44 10.71 9.82
CA LEU A 72 16.74 9.57 10.42
C LEU A 72 17.62 8.32 10.45
N LEU A 73 17.75 7.73 11.64
CA LEU A 73 18.50 6.49 11.84
C LEU A 73 17.57 5.26 11.84
N PRO A 74 18.06 4.07 11.50
CA PRO A 74 17.29 2.82 11.63
C PRO A 74 16.71 2.61 13.04
N ALA A 75 17.44 2.99 14.08
CA ALA A 75 17.00 2.88 15.48
C ALA A 75 15.79 3.76 15.79
N ASP A 76 15.63 4.89 15.10
CA ASP A 76 14.47 5.79 15.28
C ASP A 76 13.18 5.15 14.72
N VAL A 77 13.31 4.24 13.75
CA VAL A 77 12.22 3.49 13.13
C VAL A 77 11.93 2.20 13.88
N LEU A 78 12.95 1.39 14.11
CA LEU A 78 12.84 0.04 14.65
C LEU A 78 12.80 -0.01 16.18
N GLY A 79 13.48 0.94 16.83
CA GLY A 79 13.77 0.89 18.25
C GLY A 79 15.22 0.48 18.54
N THR A 80 15.58 0.41 19.81
CA THR A 80 16.95 0.17 20.24
C THR A 80 17.00 -0.52 21.60
N LEU A 81 18.12 -1.17 21.91
CA LEU A 81 18.41 -1.69 23.25
C LEU A 81 18.87 -0.55 24.15
N ILE A 82 18.21 -0.43 25.31
CA ILE A 82 18.56 0.53 26.35
C ILE A 82 19.01 -0.24 27.58
N TYR A 83 20.16 0.13 28.16
CA TYR A 83 20.59 -0.42 29.45
C TYR A 83 19.71 0.13 30.56
N HIS A 84 19.08 -0.77 31.33
CA HIS A 84 18.23 -0.42 32.44
C HIS A 84 19.04 -0.63 33.78
N PRO A 85 19.57 0.44 34.39
CA PRO A 85 20.49 0.30 35.54
C PRO A 85 19.89 -0.43 36.75
N ALA A 86 18.59 -0.21 36.99
CA ALA A 86 17.88 -0.83 38.10
C ALA A 86 17.73 -2.35 37.98
N GLU A 87 17.71 -2.86 36.71
CA GLU A 87 17.55 -4.28 36.40
C GLU A 87 18.87 -4.94 35.98
N GLY A 88 19.92 -4.16 35.78
CA GLY A 88 21.24 -4.64 35.36
C GLY A 88 21.25 -5.31 33.98
N ARG A 89 20.25 -5.02 33.13
CA ARG A 89 20.08 -5.66 31.81
C ARG A 89 19.73 -4.66 30.70
N PHE A 90 19.93 -5.06 29.45
CA PHE A 90 19.42 -4.37 28.30
C PHE A 90 17.94 -4.71 28.08
N VAL A 91 17.14 -3.69 27.79
CA VAL A 91 15.71 -3.82 27.48
C VAL A 91 15.46 -3.23 26.11
N PHE A 92 14.76 -3.96 25.24
CA PHE A 92 14.40 -3.44 23.93
C PHE A 92 13.29 -2.40 24.06
N ARG A 93 13.59 -1.16 23.66
CA ARG A 93 12.62 -0.08 23.52
C ARG A 93 12.11 -0.07 22.09
N ARG A 94 10.83 -0.45 21.92
CA ARG A 94 10.16 -0.49 20.62
C ARG A 94 10.09 0.88 19.98
N GLY A 95 10.41 0.94 18.69
CA GLY A 95 10.24 2.12 17.84
C GLY A 95 8.81 2.28 17.33
N PRO A 96 8.54 3.35 16.57
CA PRO A 96 7.21 3.64 16.01
C PRO A 96 6.69 2.59 15.02
N ILE A 97 7.56 1.73 14.48
CA ILE A 97 7.15 0.65 13.58
C ILE A 97 6.21 -0.37 14.25
N PHE A 98 6.19 -0.45 15.57
CA PHE A 98 5.34 -1.37 16.33
C PHE A 98 3.89 -0.87 16.45
N HIS A 99 3.32 -0.40 15.35
CA HIS A 99 1.91 -0.07 15.20
C HIS A 99 1.32 -0.84 14.02
N HIS A 100 0.00 -1.01 13.99
CA HIS A 100 -0.69 -1.75 12.92
C HIS A 100 -0.62 -1.05 11.57
N LEU A 101 -0.78 0.27 11.55
CA LEU A 101 -0.68 1.10 10.36
C LEU A 101 0.41 2.15 10.53
N ILE A 102 1.37 2.12 9.61
CA ILE A 102 2.49 3.06 9.55
C ILE A 102 2.31 3.94 8.32
N LEU A 103 2.37 5.25 8.53
CA LEU A 103 2.60 6.20 7.45
C LEU A 103 4.09 6.54 7.42
N ALA A 104 4.82 5.98 6.46
CA ALA A 104 6.21 6.32 6.17
C ALA A 104 6.23 7.50 5.19
N ASP A 105 6.28 8.72 5.74
CA ASP A 105 6.14 9.95 4.95
C ASP A 105 7.47 10.39 4.37
N GLU A 106 7.49 10.66 3.05
CA GLU A 106 8.66 11.07 2.27
C GLU A 106 9.85 10.09 2.37
N ILE A 107 9.56 8.79 2.15
CA ILE A 107 10.55 7.71 2.34
C ILE A 107 11.85 7.93 1.56
N ASN A 108 11.80 8.59 0.39
CA ASN A 108 12.95 8.89 -0.44
C ASN A 108 13.86 9.99 0.11
N ARG A 109 13.51 10.68 1.20
CA ARG A 109 14.36 11.68 1.87
C ARG A 109 15.35 11.08 2.87
N ALA A 110 15.07 9.91 3.41
CA ALA A 110 15.97 9.29 4.38
C ALA A 110 17.10 8.51 3.71
N SER A 111 18.14 8.25 4.50
CA SER A 111 19.28 7.46 4.06
C SER A 111 18.86 6.06 3.61
N PRO A 112 19.60 5.41 2.68
CA PRO A 112 19.33 4.03 2.26
C PRO A 112 19.29 3.02 3.42
N LYS A 113 20.00 3.30 4.51
CA LYS A 113 19.99 2.44 5.72
C LYS A 113 18.64 2.49 6.43
N ALA A 114 18.08 3.69 6.62
CA ALA A 114 16.77 3.85 7.25
C ALA A 114 15.64 3.29 6.37
N GLN A 115 15.72 3.51 5.04
CA GLN A 115 14.81 2.89 4.08
C GLN A 115 14.85 1.36 4.16
N SER A 116 16.06 0.77 4.11
CA SER A 116 16.24 -0.69 4.17
C SER A 116 15.68 -1.30 5.46
N ALA A 117 15.85 -0.61 6.60
CA ALA A 117 15.32 -1.07 7.88
C ALA A 117 13.78 -1.21 7.87
N LEU A 118 13.06 -0.20 7.36
CA LEU A 118 11.61 -0.29 7.20
C LEU A 118 11.22 -1.40 6.23
N LEU A 119 11.87 -1.45 5.06
CA LEU A 119 11.52 -2.39 4.00
C LEU A 119 11.83 -3.85 4.39
N GLU A 120 12.86 -4.09 5.19
CA GLU A 120 13.16 -5.41 5.76
C GLU A 120 12.03 -5.85 6.70
N ALA A 121 11.66 -5.00 7.64
CA ALA A 121 10.57 -5.26 8.56
C ALA A 121 9.22 -5.50 7.85
N MET A 122 8.95 -4.80 6.74
CA MET A 122 7.78 -5.06 5.89
C MET A 122 7.80 -6.47 5.28
N GLY A 123 8.97 -6.93 4.84
CA GLY A 123 9.12 -8.25 4.22
C GLY A 123 9.07 -9.40 5.20
N GLU A 124 9.64 -9.21 6.39
CA GLU A 124 9.79 -10.26 7.41
C GLU A 124 8.62 -10.33 8.42
N GLY A 125 7.83 -9.24 8.55
CA GLY A 125 6.79 -9.13 9.59
C GLY A 125 7.33 -9.09 11.01
N GLN A 126 8.61 -8.83 11.17
CA GLN A 126 9.33 -8.77 12.43
C GLN A 126 10.51 -7.79 12.35
N VAL A 127 11.03 -7.41 13.51
CA VAL A 127 12.22 -6.58 13.64
C VAL A 127 13.32 -7.40 14.31
N SER A 128 14.53 -7.35 13.75
CA SER A 128 15.72 -7.97 14.33
C SER A 128 16.75 -6.88 14.65
N VAL A 129 17.01 -6.66 15.96
CA VAL A 129 17.98 -5.67 16.43
C VAL A 129 18.88 -6.30 17.50
N GLU A 130 20.19 -6.33 17.25
CA GLU A 130 21.21 -6.83 18.15
C GLU A 130 20.90 -8.22 18.76
N GLY A 131 20.33 -9.13 17.92
CA GLY A 131 19.98 -10.49 18.33
C GLY A 131 18.61 -10.64 19.02
N VAL A 132 17.89 -9.55 19.25
CA VAL A 132 16.49 -9.58 19.69
C VAL A 132 15.57 -9.60 18.48
N ILE A 133 14.67 -10.58 18.41
CA ILE A 133 13.65 -10.69 17.37
C ILE A 133 12.30 -10.40 17.97
N GLU A 134 11.62 -9.36 17.47
CA GLU A 134 10.31 -8.92 17.94
C GLU A 134 9.30 -8.94 16.77
N PRO A 135 8.17 -9.66 16.88
CA PRO A 135 7.16 -9.67 15.86
C PRO A 135 6.42 -8.33 15.79
N LEU A 136 6.08 -7.91 14.58
CA LEU A 136 5.23 -6.75 14.37
C LEU A 136 3.76 -7.06 14.64
N PRO A 137 2.95 -6.08 15.08
CA PRO A 137 1.52 -6.27 15.31
C PRO A 137 0.82 -6.67 14.00
N GLN A 138 -0.22 -7.49 14.11
CA GLN A 138 -1.01 -7.94 12.94
C GLN A 138 -2.46 -7.44 13.06
N PRO A 139 -3.06 -6.95 11.95
CA PRO A 139 -2.46 -6.76 10.64
C PRO A 139 -1.37 -5.67 10.66
N PHE A 140 -0.32 -5.82 9.86
CA PHE A 140 0.71 -4.82 9.68
C PHE A 140 0.61 -4.20 8.27
N PHE A 141 0.41 -2.90 8.20
CA PHE A 141 0.21 -2.19 6.94
C PHE A 141 1.03 -0.92 6.89
N VAL A 142 1.87 -0.80 5.88
CA VAL A 142 2.65 0.41 5.62
C VAL A 142 2.07 1.14 4.42
N ILE A 143 1.81 2.43 4.59
CA ILE A 143 1.58 3.39 3.52
C ILE A 143 2.83 4.25 3.47
N ALA A 144 3.65 4.08 2.43
CA ALA A 144 4.79 4.95 2.19
C ALA A 144 4.41 6.05 1.21
N THR A 145 4.97 7.24 1.38
CA THR A 145 4.80 8.32 0.42
C THR A 145 6.14 8.71 -0.19
N GLN A 146 6.12 9.08 -1.46
CA GLN A 146 7.24 9.73 -2.12
C GLN A 146 6.74 10.83 -3.05
N ASN A 147 7.56 11.89 -3.20
CA ASN A 147 7.31 12.92 -4.18
C ASN A 147 8.19 12.63 -5.42
N PRO A 148 7.60 12.25 -6.56
CA PRO A 148 8.37 11.88 -7.76
C PRO A 148 9.09 13.07 -8.40
N HIS A 149 8.70 14.31 -8.09
CA HIS A 149 9.27 15.53 -8.67
C HIS A 149 10.38 16.16 -7.82
N GLU A 150 10.69 15.59 -6.67
CA GLU A 150 11.70 16.12 -5.76
C GLU A 150 13.01 15.33 -5.91
N PHE A 151 13.97 15.92 -6.63
CA PHE A 151 15.25 15.26 -6.95
C PHE A 151 16.40 15.68 -6.01
N TYR A 152 16.33 16.88 -5.43
CA TYR A 152 17.42 17.39 -4.58
C TYR A 152 17.31 16.86 -3.14
N GLY A 153 18.41 16.30 -2.64
CA GLY A 153 18.46 15.76 -1.27
C GLY A 153 17.64 14.50 -1.05
N THR A 154 17.33 13.76 -2.13
CA THR A 154 16.59 12.50 -2.06
C THR A 154 17.46 11.31 -2.45
N PHE A 155 17.10 10.15 -1.91
CA PHE A 155 17.68 8.85 -2.22
C PHE A 155 16.57 7.99 -2.84
N PRO A 156 16.49 7.87 -4.18
CA PRO A 156 15.45 7.11 -4.83
C PRO A 156 15.53 5.64 -4.40
N LEU A 157 14.37 5.02 -4.22
CA LEU A 157 14.28 3.60 -3.89
C LEU A 157 14.75 2.75 -5.09
N PRO A 158 15.70 1.83 -4.89
CA PRO A 158 16.04 0.84 -5.90
C PRO A 158 14.83 -0.03 -6.28
N GLU A 159 14.84 -0.56 -7.50
CA GLU A 159 13.76 -1.39 -8.04
C GLU A 159 13.43 -2.61 -7.16
N SER A 160 14.46 -3.25 -6.60
CA SER A 160 14.29 -4.38 -5.66
C SER A 160 13.59 -3.99 -4.35
N GLN A 161 13.65 -2.73 -3.98
CA GLN A 161 12.95 -2.17 -2.83
C GLN A 161 11.52 -1.75 -3.19
N LEU A 162 11.32 -1.17 -4.38
CA LEU A 162 9.99 -0.88 -4.91
C LEU A 162 9.12 -2.14 -5.04
N ASP A 163 9.71 -3.30 -5.39
CA ASP A 163 8.99 -4.58 -5.48
C ASP A 163 8.40 -5.07 -4.13
N ARG A 164 8.79 -4.47 -3.00
CA ARG A 164 8.20 -4.77 -1.68
C ARG A 164 6.84 -4.12 -1.49
N PHE A 165 6.53 -3.05 -2.21
CA PHE A 165 5.20 -2.45 -2.21
C PHE A 165 4.28 -3.20 -3.17
N THR A 166 3.11 -3.58 -2.70
CA THR A 166 2.13 -4.36 -3.47
C THR A 166 1.45 -3.51 -4.53
N MET A 167 1.12 -2.27 -4.21
CA MET A 167 0.52 -1.30 -5.12
C MET A 167 1.21 0.05 -5.04
N SER A 168 1.26 0.77 -6.16
CA SER A 168 1.56 2.19 -6.23
C SER A 168 0.34 2.94 -6.75
N LEU A 169 -0.12 3.94 -6.00
CA LEU A 169 -1.27 4.79 -6.32
C LEU A 169 -0.86 6.26 -6.33
N GLU A 170 -1.65 7.06 -7.06
CA GLU A 170 -1.61 8.51 -7.04
C GLU A 170 -2.94 9.03 -6.53
N MET A 171 -2.94 9.92 -5.54
CA MET A 171 -4.17 10.54 -5.06
C MET A 171 -4.63 11.66 -6.01
N GLY A 172 -3.69 12.45 -6.52
CA GLY A 172 -3.98 13.60 -7.36
C GLY A 172 -4.79 14.67 -6.65
N TYR A 173 -5.16 15.74 -7.35
CA TYR A 173 -6.08 16.74 -6.84
C TYR A 173 -7.53 16.25 -6.87
N PRO A 174 -8.38 16.67 -5.93
CA PRO A 174 -9.81 16.37 -6.00
C PRO A 174 -10.47 17.11 -7.17
N PRO A 175 -11.65 16.66 -7.65
CA PRO A 175 -12.47 17.44 -8.57
C PRO A 175 -12.78 18.82 -8.00
N ARG A 176 -12.93 19.84 -8.87
CA ARG A 176 -13.06 21.25 -8.48
C ARG A 176 -14.23 21.53 -7.52
N ASP A 177 -15.35 20.88 -7.72
CA ASP A 177 -16.54 20.96 -6.87
C ASP A 177 -16.29 20.36 -5.48
N VAL A 178 -15.63 19.21 -5.43
CA VAL A 178 -15.22 18.58 -4.17
C VAL A 178 -14.15 19.42 -3.45
N GLU A 179 -13.20 20.01 -4.19
CA GLU A 179 -12.18 20.87 -3.60
C GLU A 179 -12.80 22.11 -2.92
N LYS A 180 -13.84 22.72 -3.53
CA LYS A 180 -14.57 23.81 -2.91
C LYS A 180 -15.21 23.40 -1.58
N GLU A 181 -15.82 22.22 -1.52
CA GLU A 181 -16.38 21.71 -0.28
C GLU A 181 -15.30 21.51 0.79
N ILE A 182 -14.11 21.01 0.40
CA ILE A 182 -12.98 20.78 1.33
C ILE A 182 -12.50 22.09 1.95
N LEU A 183 -12.50 23.20 1.20
CA LEU A 183 -12.06 24.52 1.70
C LEU A 183 -12.92 25.06 2.86
N GLU A 184 -14.18 24.64 2.94
CA GLU A 184 -15.14 25.07 3.97
C GLU A 184 -15.20 24.11 5.18
N ARG A 185 -14.47 22.97 5.15
CA ARG A 185 -14.57 21.90 6.14
C ARG A 185 -13.43 21.93 7.17
N ASP A 186 -13.75 21.53 8.38
CA ASP A 186 -12.78 21.15 9.40
C ASP A 186 -12.43 19.65 9.28
N VAL A 187 -11.61 19.32 8.28
CA VAL A 187 -11.16 17.93 8.04
C VAL A 187 -10.50 17.31 9.27
N GLN A 188 -9.80 18.10 10.09
CA GLN A 188 -9.15 17.63 11.31
C GLN A 188 -10.15 17.28 12.41
N GLY A 189 -11.21 18.09 12.55
CA GLY A 189 -12.32 17.81 13.45
C GLY A 189 -13.06 16.55 13.02
N GLU A 190 -13.44 16.47 11.77
CA GLU A 190 -14.13 15.30 11.21
C GLU A 190 -13.31 14.02 11.37
N LEU A 191 -12.01 14.07 11.11
CA LEU A 191 -11.12 12.94 11.31
C LEU A 191 -11.14 12.44 12.76
N LYS A 192 -11.23 13.34 13.76
CA LYS A 192 -11.33 12.97 15.19
C LYS A 192 -12.63 12.25 15.52
N GLU A 193 -13.71 12.56 14.82
CA GLU A 193 -15.04 11.95 15.01
C GLU A 193 -15.18 10.57 14.36
N VAL A 194 -14.24 10.16 13.49
CA VAL A 194 -14.24 8.83 12.87
C VAL A 194 -14.13 7.75 13.96
N LYS A 195 -15.19 6.96 14.08
CA LYS A 195 -15.26 5.83 15.00
C LYS A 195 -14.82 4.54 14.31
N ALA A 196 -14.28 3.61 15.08
CA ALA A 196 -13.94 2.28 14.59
C ALA A 196 -15.20 1.52 14.16
N VAL A 197 -15.18 1.04 12.95
CA VAL A 197 -16.20 0.15 12.36
C VAL A 197 -15.71 -1.29 12.41
N LEU A 198 -14.41 -1.50 12.25
CA LEU A 198 -13.73 -2.79 12.26
C LEU A 198 -12.76 -2.87 13.45
N GLY A 199 -12.29 -4.10 13.71
CA GLY A 199 -11.18 -4.34 14.62
C GLY A 199 -10.04 -5.09 13.90
N PRO A 200 -8.81 -5.08 14.45
CA PRO A 200 -7.67 -5.79 13.86
C PRO A 200 -7.95 -7.27 13.58
N GLN A 201 -8.66 -7.94 14.48
CA GLN A 201 -8.99 -9.37 14.33
C GLN A 201 -9.92 -9.62 13.12
N GLU A 202 -10.90 -8.74 12.89
CA GLU A 202 -11.81 -8.86 11.75
C GLU A 202 -11.06 -8.66 10.40
N ILE A 203 -10.07 -7.78 10.37
CA ILE A 203 -9.22 -7.60 9.19
C ILE A 203 -8.43 -8.89 8.90
N LEU A 204 -7.89 -9.54 9.93
CA LEU A 204 -7.19 -10.82 9.78
C LEU A 204 -8.12 -11.93 9.30
N GLU A 205 -9.39 -11.92 9.72
CA GLU A 205 -10.42 -12.85 9.22
C GLU A 205 -10.71 -12.58 7.73
N MET A 206 -10.92 -11.31 7.36
CA MET A 206 -11.11 -10.92 5.96
C MET A 206 -9.92 -11.33 5.08
N GLN A 207 -8.68 -11.14 5.54
CA GLN A 207 -7.48 -11.57 4.82
C GLN A 207 -7.43 -13.08 4.59
N ARG A 208 -7.92 -13.88 5.56
CA ARG A 208 -8.07 -15.34 5.39
C ARG A 208 -9.16 -15.68 4.38
N ASP A 209 -10.28 -14.97 4.41
CA ASP A 209 -11.39 -15.19 3.47
C ASP A 209 -11.00 -14.78 2.05
N VAL A 210 -10.28 -13.67 1.87
CA VAL A 210 -9.71 -13.25 0.57
C VAL A 210 -8.82 -14.34 -0.03
N HIS A 211 -8.00 -15.01 0.79
CA HIS A 211 -7.16 -16.11 0.31
C HIS A 211 -8.00 -17.26 -0.26
N ARG A 212 -9.22 -17.50 0.26
CA ARG A 212 -10.15 -18.56 -0.16
C ARG A 212 -10.98 -18.20 -1.40
N VAL A 213 -10.97 -16.92 -1.84
CA VAL A 213 -11.66 -16.52 -3.07
C VAL A 213 -11.17 -17.36 -4.24
N PHE A 214 -12.11 -17.95 -4.97
CA PHE A 214 -11.81 -18.87 -6.06
C PHE A 214 -11.18 -18.13 -7.25
N LEU A 215 -10.13 -18.72 -7.82
CA LEU A 215 -9.48 -18.27 -9.03
C LEU A 215 -9.62 -19.37 -10.09
N HIS A 216 -10.38 -19.08 -11.16
CA HIS A 216 -10.49 -20.01 -12.28
C HIS A 216 -9.18 -20.11 -13.04
N GLU A 217 -8.92 -21.27 -13.67
CA GLU A 217 -7.68 -21.49 -14.42
C GLU A 217 -7.51 -20.49 -15.58
N ASP A 218 -8.60 -20.17 -16.29
CA ASP A 218 -8.57 -19.19 -17.39
C ASP A 218 -8.17 -17.77 -16.91
N VAL A 219 -8.60 -17.37 -15.70
CA VAL A 219 -8.17 -16.09 -15.12
C VAL A 219 -6.69 -16.12 -14.75
N ASN A 220 -6.21 -17.26 -14.23
CA ASN A 220 -4.80 -17.44 -13.93
C ASN A 220 -3.95 -17.40 -15.22
N GLU A 221 -4.41 -18.07 -16.26
CA GLU A 221 -3.79 -18.06 -17.59
C GLU A 221 -3.77 -16.65 -18.20
N HIS A 222 -4.85 -15.87 -18.02
CA HIS A 222 -4.90 -14.48 -18.43
C HIS A 222 -3.83 -13.63 -17.71
N VAL A 223 -3.66 -13.81 -16.40
CA VAL A 223 -2.57 -13.14 -15.64
C VAL A 223 -1.21 -13.55 -16.18
N MET A 224 -1.01 -14.82 -16.52
CA MET A 224 0.23 -15.30 -17.13
C MET A 224 0.50 -14.67 -18.49
N LYS A 225 -0.49 -14.59 -19.38
CA LYS A 225 -0.38 -13.90 -20.67
C LYS A 225 -0.02 -12.42 -20.53
N LEU A 226 -0.65 -11.71 -19.58
CA LEU A 226 -0.29 -10.33 -19.25
C LEU A 226 1.15 -10.22 -18.77
N THR A 227 1.58 -11.13 -17.88
CA THR A 227 2.94 -11.19 -17.36
C THR A 227 3.96 -11.40 -18.47
N GLU A 228 3.73 -12.36 -19.36
CA GLU A 228 4.60 -12.66 -20.51
C GLU A 228 4.64 -11.49 -21.49
N ARG A 229 3.50 -10.84 -21.73
CA ARG A 229 3.44 -9.65 -22.59
C ARG A 229 4.33 -8.53 -22.07
N THR A 230 4.40 -8.33 -20.73
CA THR A 230 5.34 -7.35 -20.16
C THR A 230 6.80 -7.76 -20.36
N ARG A 231 7.13 -9.06 -20.25
CA ARG A 231 8.50 -9.58 -20.38
C ARG A 231 9.03 -9.54 -21.79
N THR A 232 8.14 -9.63 -22.79
CA THR A 232 8.48 -9.63 -24.23
C THR A 232 8.34 -8.25 -24.88
N SER A 233 7.88 -7.23 -24.13
CA SER A 233 7.73 -5.89 -24.65
C SER A 233 9.07 -5.23 -24.96
N ARG A 234 9.17 -4.60 -26.14
CA ARG A 234 10.37 -3.87 -26.59
C ARG A 234 10.59 -2.56 -25.84
N GLU A 235 9.55 -2.00 -25.26
CA GLU A 235 9.57 -0.75 -24.49
C GLU A 235 10.10 -0.95 -23.06
N LEU A 236 10.12 -2.19 -22.58
CA LEU A 236 10.58 -2.54 -21.25
C LEU A 236 11.98 -3.14 -21.26
N ARG A 237 12.80 -2.82 -20.25
CA ARG A 237 14.09 -3.50 -19.97
C ARG A 237 13.84 -4.83 -19.29
N TYR A 238 12.85 -4.86 -18.40
CA TYR A 238 12.36 -6.05 -17.70
C TYR A 238 10.87 -5.86 -17.39
N GLY A 239 10.15 -6.98 -17.42
CA GLY A 239 8.72 -7.06 -17.16
C GLY A 239 8.42 -7.50 -15.72
N VAL A 240 7.18 -7.91 -15.53
CA VAL A 240 6.62 -8.35 -14.25
C VAL A 240 7.38 -9.56 -13.68
N SER A 241 7.81 -9.48 -12.42
CA SER A 241 8.40 -10.59 -11.67
C SER A 241 7.33 -11.62 -11.26
N THR A 242 7.75 -12.84 -10.86
CA THR A 242 6.82 -13.83 -10.32
C THR A 242 6.12 -13.33 -9.06
N ARG A 243 6.84 -12.60 -8.19
CA ARG A 243 6.25 -11.95 -7.00
C ARG A 243 5.15 -10.96 -7.39
N ALA A 244 5.40 -10.15 -8.43
CA ALA A 244 4.41 -9.20 -8.92
C ALA A 244 3.19 -9.91 -9.54
N ALA A 245 3.38 -11.03 -10.27
CA ALA A 245 2.27 -11.84 -10.77
C ALA A 245 1.42 -12.42 -9.61
N GLN A 246 2.06 -12.91 -8.56
CA GLN A 246 1.35 -13.34 -7.34
C GLN A 246 0.60 -12.18 -6.67
N ALA A 247 1.17 -10.98 -6.66
CA ALA A 247 0.50 -9.79 -6.13
C ALA A 247 -0.73 -9.41 -6.96
N ILE A 248 -0.70 -9.54 -8.31
CA ILE A 248 -1.88 -9.33 -9.16
C ILE A 248 -3.01 -10.28 -8.74
N VAL A 249 -2.72 -11.58 -8.59
CA VAL A 249 -3.71 -12.57 -8.16
C VAL A 249 -4.26 -12.26 -6.78
N ALA A 250 -3.39 -11.95 -5.81
CA ALA A 250 -3.82 -11.63 -4.43
C ALA A 250 -4.72 -10.39 -4.40
N CYS A 251 -4.37 -9.35 -5.16
CA CYS A 251 -5.16 -8.13 -5.26
C CYS A 251 -6.47 -8.34 -6.03
N ALA A 252 -6.49 -9.16 -7.10
CA ALA A 252 -7.71 -9.51 -7.81
C ALA A 252 -8.70 -10.26 -6.90
N LYS A 253 -8.21 -11.19 -6.08
CA LYS A 253 -9.03 -11.86 -5.05
C LYS A 253 -9.56 -10.88 -4.00
N ALA A 254 -8.72 -9.95 -3.53
CA ALA A 254 -9.13 -8.93 -2.57
C ALA A 254 -10.17 -7.98 -3.17
N TRP A 255 -10.02 -7.61 -4.44
CA TRP A 255 -10.99 -6.78 -5.14
C TRP A 255 -12.32 -7.50 -5.32
N ALA A 256 -12.32 -8.77 -5.78
CA ALA A 256 -13.52 -9.59 -5.88
C ALA A 256 -14.26 -9.69 -4.53
N PHE A 257 -13.51 -9.86 -3.42
CA PHE A 257 -14.06 -9.89 -2.06
C PHE A 257 -14.74 -8.57 -1.68
N ILE A 258 -14.11 -7.42 -2.00
CA ILE A 258 -14.69 -6.08 -1.80
C ILE A 258 -15.98 -5.92 -2.61
N GLU A 259 -16.02 -6.44 -3.84
CA GLU A 259 -17.21 -6.45 -4.70
C GLU A 259 -18.30 -7.49 -4.27
N GLY A 260 -18.08 -8.17 -3.16
CA GLY A 260 -19.05 -9.13 -2.60
C GLY A 260 -19.02 -10.52 -3.22
N ARG A 261 -18.03 -10.83 -4.08
CA ARG A 261 -17.92 -12.12 -4.79
C ARG A 261 -16.95 -13.08 -4.10
N ASP A 262 -17.18 -14.38 -4.27
CA ASP A 262 -16.28 -15.45 -3.80
C ASP A 262 -15.43 -16.04 -4.94
N TYR A 263 -15.43 -15.39 -6.10
CA TYR A 263 -14.64 -15.75 -7.27
C TYR A 263 -14.15 -14.51 -8.01
N VAL A 264 -13.00 -14.66 -8.66
CA VAL A 264 -12.36 -13.60 -9.47
C VAL A 264 -12.92 -13.61 -10.88
N ILE A 265 -13.16 -12.41 -11.43
CA ILE A 265 -13.49 -12.21 -12.85
C ILE A 265 -12.37 -11.41 -13.54
N PRO A 266 -12.28 -11.43 -14.88
CA PRO A 266 -11.22 -10.73 -15.63
C PRO A 266 -11.12 -9.23 -15.32
N GLU A 267 -12.26 -8.59 -15.08
CA GLU A 267 -12.33 -7.17 -14.75
C GLU A 267 -11.61 -6.83 -13.44
N ASP A 268 -11.57 -7.77 -12.49
CA ASP A 268 -10.82 -7.61 -11.23
C ASP A 268 -9.32 -7.52 -11.52
N VAL A 269 -8.83 -8.38 -12.41
CA VAL A 269 -7.44 -8.35 -12.88
C VAL A 269 -7.15 -7.02 -13.55
N GLY A 270 -8.02 -6.59 -14.48
CA GLY A 270 -7.91 -5.31 -15.16
C GLY A 270 -7.85 -4.12 -14.20
N ARG A 271 -8.64 -4.17 -13.13
CA ARG A 271 -8.70 -3.11 -12.11
C ARG A 271 -7.40 -2.98 -11.30
N VAL A 272 -6.79 -4.09 -10.93
CA VAL A 272 -5.62 -4.10 -10.05
C VAL A 272 -4.29 -4.13 -10.80
N PHE A 273 -4.28 -4.52 -12.08
CA PHE A 273 -3.06 -4.74 -12.84
C PHE A 273 -2.14 -3.51 -12.82
N ILE A 274 -2.61 -2.36 -13.27
CA ILE A 274 -1.79 -1.14 -13.36
C ILE A 274 -1.26 -0.72 -11.99
N PRO A 275 -2.09 -0.58 -10.93
CA PRO A 275 -1.60 -0.27 -9.58
C PRO A 275 -0.51 -1.23 -9.06
N VAL A 276 -0.60 -2.51 -9.41
CA VAL A 276 0.37 -3.52 -8.95
C VAL A 276 1.67 -3.48 -9.73
N VAL A 277 1.66 -3.15 -11.04
CA VAL A 277 2.85 -3.31 -11.88
C VAL A 277 3.59 -2.02 -12.19
N ILE A 278 2.95 -0.86 -12.15
CA ILE A 278 3.48 0.40 -12.67
C ILE A 278 4.83 0.83 -12.08
N HIS A 279 5.05 0.58 -10.79
CA HIS A 279 6.27 0.91 -10.06
C HIS A 279 7.35 -0.19 -10.14
N ARG A 280 7.03 -1.33 -10.76
CA ARG A 280 7.88 -2.53 -10.84
C ARG A 280 8.44 -2.77 -12.22
N LEU A 281 7.99 -2.01 -13.22
CA LEU A 281 8.42 -2.18 -14.61
C LEU A 281 9.59 -1.26 -14.93
N GLY A 282 10.64 -1.82 -15.51
CA GLY A 282 11.77 -1.05 -16.02
C GLY A 282 11.52 -0.56 -17.42
N PHE A 283 11.14 0.69 -17.59
CA PHE A 283 11.00 1.30 -18.91
C PHE A 283 12.36 1.63 -19.50
N ARG A 284 12.54 1.46 -20.82
CA ARG A 284 13.79 1.81 -21.53
C ARG A 284 14.00 3.31 -21.63
N GLN A 285 12.90 4.06 -21.74
CA GLN A 285 12.89 5.51 -21.74
C GLN A 285 12.22 6.00 -20.46
N GLU A 286 12.74 7.06 -19.89
CA GLU A 286 12.09 7.70 -18.77
C GLU A 286 10.75 8.29 -19.23
N MET A 287 9.69 7.97 -18.52
CA MET A 287 8.32 8.34 -18.87
C MET A 287 7.59 8.83 -17.63
N GLU A 288 6.77 9.85 -17.80
CA GLU A 288 5.83 10.27 -16.75
C GLU A 288 4.82 9.17 -16.46
N ARG A 289 4.30 9.16 -15.24
CA ARG A 289 3.32 8.16 -14.77
C ARG A 289 2.13 8.02 -15.72
N ARG A 290 1.55 9.13 -16.21
CA ARG A 290 0.43 9.10 -17.15
C ARG A 290 0.74 8.36 -18.45
N SER A 291 1.95 8.52 -18.98
CA SER A 291 2.39 7.82 -20.17
C SER A 291 2.59 6.33 -19.92
N LYS A 292 3.13 5.96 -18.73
CA LYS A 292 3.23 4.56 -18.29
C LYS A 292 1.84 3.92 -18.16
N GLU A 293 0.88 4.62 -17.57
CA GLU A 293 -0.50 4.15 -17.45
C GLU A 293 -1.19 3.96 -18.81
N ALA A 294 -1.00 4.90 -19.75
CA ALA A 294 -1.54 4.78 -21.10
C ALA A 294 -0.98 3.55 -21.82
N PHE A 295 0.33 3.34 -21.74
CA PHE A 295 1.00 2.15 -22.28
C PHE A 295 0.45 0.85 -21.68
N LEU A 296 0.28 0.79 -20.34
CA LEU A 296 -0.26 -0.39 -19.68
C LEU A 296 -1.74 -0.63 -19.99
N LYS A 297 -2.54 0.42 -20.18
CA LYS A 297 -3.94 0.30 -20.65
C LYS A 297 -4.01 -0.32 -22.04
N GLU A 298 -3.14 0.09 -22.96
CA GLU A 298 -3.07 -0.51 -24.30
C GLU A 298 -2.59 -1.97 -24.23
N MET A 299 -1.66 -2.28 -23.34
CA MET A 299 -1.21 -3.66 -23.13
C MET A 299 -2.33 -4.57 -22.62
N LEU A 300 -3.16 -4.10 -21.67
CA LEU A 300 -4.34 -4.81 -21.18
C LEU A 300 -5.34 -5.09 -22.30
N LYS A 301 -5.64 -4.11 -23.16
CA LYS A 301 -6.53 -4.29 -24.31
C LYS A 301 -5.99 -5.30 -25.34
N GLY A 302 -4.67 -5.38 -25.48
CA GLY A 302 -3.99 -6.29 -26.40
C GLY A 302 -3.93 -7.75 -25.95
N VAL A 303 -4.41 -8.06 -24.74
CA VAL A 303 -4.50 -9.43 -24.18
C VAL A 303 -5.96 -9.68 -23.76
N PRO A 304 -6.85 -9.98 -24.72
CA PRO A 304 -8.25 -10.27 -24.41
C PRO A 304 -8.35 -11.51 -23.54
N PHE A 305 -9.42 -11.57 -22.72
CA PHE A 305 -9.77 -12.78 -22.00
C PHE A 305 -10.21 -13.87 -23.01
N PRO A 306 -9.88 -15.13 -22.77
CA PRO A 306 -10.43 -16.22 -23.58
C PRO A 306 -11.97 -16.23 -23.50
N ASP A 307 -12.62 -16.45 -24.66
CA ASP A 307 -14.08 -16.58 -24.78
C ASP A 307 -14.62 -17.80 -24.01
#